data_9cb3e01745c409deb4e37f676e0812c7
#
_entry.id   9cb3e01745c409deb4e37f676e0812c7
#
_cell.length_a   1.000
_cell.length_b   1.000
_cell.length_c   1.000
_cell.angle_alpha   90.00
_cell.angle_beta   90.00
_cell.angle_gamma   90.00
#
_symmetry.space_group_name_H-M   'P 1'
#
loop_
_entity.id
_entity.type
_entity.pdbx_description
1 polymer ?
#
loop_
_entity_poly.entity_id
_entity_poly.type
_entity_poly.pdbx_seq_one_letter_code
_entity_poly.pdbx_strand_id
1 'polypeptide(L)'
;QQQRLCIARVLAVKPDVILMDEPTSALDPISTAKVEDLILELKKDYTIVIVTHNMQQASRISDETAFFLNGRIVEFADTTSIFTNPAEKETEDYISGRFG
;
A
#
# COMPACT_ATOMS: atom_id res chain seq x y z
N GLN A 1 -0.29 -16.33 9.79
CA GLN A 1 -0.89 -15.91 10.30
C GLN A 1 -2.12 -15.16 9.90
N GLN A 2 -2.52 -14.25 10.75
CA GLN A 2 -3.83 -13.64 10.59
C GLN A 2 -3.99 -12.90 9.26
N GLN A 3 -2.93 -12.23 8.79
CA GLN A 3 -3.03 -11.51 7.53
C GLN A 3 -3.32 -12.45 6.36
N ARG A 4 -2.66 -13.58 6.32
CA ARG A 4 -2.91 -14.57 5.27
C ARG A 4 -4.30 -15.17 5.36
N LEU A 5 -4.78 -15.42 6.57
CA LEU A 5 -6.12 -15.95 6.77
C LEU A 5 -7.18 -14.95 6.30
N CYS A 6 -6.97 -13.65 6.57
CA CYS A 6 -7.88 -12.63 6.11
C CYS A 6 -7.94 -12.57 4.59
N ILE A 7 -6.78 -12.63 3.92
CA ILE A 7 -6.71 -12.63 2.46
C ILE A 7 -7.45 -13.85 1.91
N ALA A 8 -7.24 -15.03 2.48
CA ALA A 8 -7.89 -16.25 2.02
C ALA A 8 -9.41 -16.16 2.14
N ARG A 9 -9.91 -15.58 3.23
CA ARG A 9 -11.34 -15.41 3.41
C ARG A 9 -11.95 -14.44 2.41
N VAL A 10 -11.26 -13.35 2.12
CA VAL A 10 -11.71 -12.39 1.11
C VAL A 10 -11.78 -13.05 -0.25
N LEU A 11 -10.75 -13.84 -0.60
CA LEU A 11 -10.75 -14.57 -1.86
C LEU A 11 -11.88 -15.57 -1.98
N ALA A 12 -12.29 -16.18 -0.85
CA ALA A 12 -13.36 -17.17 -0.88
C ALA A 12 -14.70 -16.57 -1.33
N VAL A 13 -14.94 -15.28 -1.09
CA VAL A 13 -16.14 -14.59 -1.56
C VAL A 13 -15.94 -13.89 -2.90
N LYS A 14 -14.73 -13.95 -3.47
CA LYS A 14 -14.37 -13.45 -4.80
C LYS A 14 -14.83 -12.02 -5.04
N PRO A 15 -14.39 -11.06 -4.23
CA PRO A 15 -14.76 -9.65 -4.42
C PRO A 15 -14.04 -9.06 -5.63
N ASP A 16 -14.58 -7.96 -6.17
CA ASP A 16 -13.88 -7.22 -7.22
C ASP A 16 -12.75 -6.37 -6.64
N VAL A 17 -12.91 -5.92 -5.40
CA VAL A 17 -11.95 -5.06 -4.72
C VAL A 17 -11.53 -5.73 -3.41
N ILE A 18 -10.23 -5.76 -3.17
CA ILE A 18 -9.68 -6.29 -1.92
C ILE A 18 -9.07 -5.12 -1.14
N LEU A 19 -9.50 -4.93 0.09
CA LEU A 19 -8.99 -3.90 0.98
C LEU A 19 -8.08 -4.54 2.03
N MET A 20 -6.85 -4.05 2.15
CA MET A 20 -5.88 -4.53 3.12
C MET A 20 -5.38 -3.37 3.96
N ASP A 21 -5.36 -3.55 5.28
CA ASP A 21 -4.90 -2.54 6.22
C ASP A 21 -3.62 -3.05 6.88
N GLU A 22 -2.49 -2.38 6.59
CA GLU A 22 -1.17 -2.75 7.12
C GLU A 22 -0.90 -4.25 6.97
N PRO A 23 -0.94 -4.80 5.74
CA PRO A 23 -0.95 -6.26 5.56
C PRO A 23 0.31 -6.97 6.05
N THR A 24 1.42 -6.27 6.21
CA THR A 24 2.68 -6.89 6.60
C THR A 24 3.25 -6.33 7.90
N SER A 25 2.47 -5.54 8.65
CA SER A 25 2.99 -4.81 9.81
C SER A 25 3.55 -5.70 10.92
N ALA A 26 3.06 -6.93 11.05
CA ALA A 26 3.50 -7.85 12.10
C ALA A 26 4.41 -8.97 11.59
N LEU A 27 4.89 -8.87 10.34
CA LEU A 27 5.63 -9.95 9.70
C LEU A 27 7.12 -9.63 9.62
N ASP A 28 7.94 -10.70 9.64
CA ASP A 28 9.37 -10.57 9.39
C ASP A 28 9.63 -10.30 7.89
N PRO A 29 10.88 -9.93 7.51
CA PRO A 29 11.17 -9.58 6.12
C PRO A 29 10.88 -10.68 5.10
N ILE A 30 11.10 -11.94 5.45
CA ILE A 30 10.87 -13.05 4.52
C ILE A 30 9.37 -13.24 4.30
N SER A 31 8.58 -13.21 5.38
CA SER A 31 7.13 -13.34 5.29
C SER A 31 6.52 -12.12 4.58
N THR A 32 7.06 -10.94 4.82
CA THR A 32 6.64 -9.72 4.14
C THR A 32 6.82 -9.86 2.63
N ALA A 33 7.98 -10.36 2.19
CA ALA A 33 8.23 -10.54 0.76
C ALA A 33 7.23 -11.52 0.14
N LYS A 34 6.87 -12.58 0.85
CA LYS A 34 5.89 -13.54 0.35
C LYS A 34 4.50 -12.94 0.22
N VAL A 35 4.11 -12.10 1.17
CA VAL A 35 2.81 -11.43 1.09
C VAL A 35 2.81 -10.42 -0.05
N GLU A 36 3.90 -9.68 -0.23
CA GLU A 36 4.00 -8.74 -1.35
C GLU A 36 3.92 -9.45 -2.69
N ASP A 37 4.58 -10.61 -2.83
CA ASP A 37 4.48 -11.42 -4.04
C ASP A 37 3.04 -11.86 -4.30
N LEU A 38 2.34 -12.26 -3.24
CA LEU A 38 0.93 -12.65 -3.35
C LEU A 38 0.07 -11.47 -3.81
N ILE A 39 0.31 -10.29 -3.27
CA ILE A 39 -0.42 -9.09 -3.67
C ILE A 39 -0.19 -8.80 -5.15
N LEU A 40 1.04 -8.91 -5.62
CA LEU A 40 1.35 -8.69 -7.03
C LEU A 40 0.65 -9.71 -7.94
N GLU A 41 0.48 -10.94 -7.47
CA GLU A 41 -0.31 -11.94 -8.21
C GLU A 41 -1.79 -11.59 -8.21
N LEU A 42 -2.33 -11.20 -7.04
CA LEU A 42 -3.75 -10.89 -6.92
C LEU A 42 -4.16 -9.68 -7.74
N LYS A 43 -3.27 -8.70 -7.91
CA LYS A 43 -3.65 -7.48 -8.63
C LYS A 43 -3.90 -7.74 -10.11
N LYS A 44 -3.51 -8.89 -10.64
CA LYS A 44 -3.81 -9.25 -12.03
C LYS A 44 -5.29 -9.48 -12.25
N ASP A 45 -5.99 -9.92 -11.21
CA ASP A 45 -7.41 -10.28 -11.29
C ASP A 45 -8.31 -9.38 -10.44
N TYR A 46 -7.73 -8.63 -9.50
CA TYR A 46 -8.49 -7.82 -8.54
C TYR A 46 -7.91 -6.42 -8.43
N THR A 47 -8.77 -5.47 -8.07
CA THR A 47 -8.31 -4.16 -7.63
C THR A 47 -7.96 -4.26 -6.15
N ILE A 48 -6.75 -3.85 -5.80
CA ILE A 48 -6.26 -3.95 -4.43
C ILE A 48 -6.03 -2.55 -3.87
N VAL A 49 -6.63 -2.29 -2.71
CA VAL A 49 -6.43 -1.03 -1.99
C VAL A 49 -5.71 -1.37 -0.69
N ILE A 50 -4.56 -0.75 -0.48
CA ILE A 50 -3.73 -1.00 0.71
C ILE A 50 -3.59 0.29 1.50
N VAL A 51 -3.86 0.23 2.81
CA VAL A 51 -3.58 1.31 3.74
C VAL A 51 -2.31 0.94 4.49
N THR A 52 -1.28 1.77 4.40
CA THR A 52 -0.01 1.44 5.04
C THR A 52 0.77 2.71 5.41
N HIS A 53 1.54 2.62 6.49
CA HIS A 53 2.53 3.64 6.85
C HIS A 53 3.92 3.30 6.29
N ASN A 54 4.05 2.14 5.65
CA ASN A 54 5.33 1.71 5.09
C ASN A 54 5.48 2.25 3.67
N MET A 55 6.19 3.38 3.56
CA MET A 55 6.36 4.05 2.27
C MET A 55 7.17 3.21 1.29
N GLN A 56 8.14 2.42 1.77
CA GLN A 56 8.92 1.56 0.90
C GLN A 56 8.04 0.49 0.27
N GLN A 57 7.14 -0.08 1.04
CA GLN A 57 6.19 -1.06 0.52
C GLN A 57 5.28 -0.43 -0.53
N ALA A 58 4.73 0.75 -0.22
CA ALA A 58 3.87 1.45 -1.17
C ALA A 58 4.61 1.71 -2.48
N SER A 59 5.87 2.15 -2.41
CA SER A 59 6.63 2.45 -3.62
C SER A 59 6.94 1.21 -4.45
N ARG A 60 7.05 0.03 -3.80
CA ARG A 60 7.39 -1.20 -4.51
C ARG A 60 6.20 -1.87 -5.18
N ILE A 61 5.04 -1.84 -4.54
CA ILE A 61 3.95 -2.73 -4.99
C ILE A 61 2.72 -1.99 -5.50
N SER A 62 2.63 -0.67 -5.37
CA SER A 62 1.44 0.04 -5.81
C SER A 62 1.64 0.70 -7.16
N ASP A 63 0.56 0.82 -7.91
CA ASP A 63 0.55 1.52 -9.19
C ASP A 63 0.19 2.99 -9.00
N GLU A 64 -0.73 3.27 -8.08
CA GLU A 64 -1.13 4.63 -7.71
C GLU A 64 -1.08 4.77 -6.20
N THR A 65 -0.78 5.97 -5.73
CA THR A 65 -0.64 6.23 -4.31
C THR A 65 -1.39 7.51 -3.94
N ALA A 66 -2.13 7.44 -2.84
CA ALA A 66 -2.78 8.62 -2.25
C ALA A 66 -2.09 8.93 -0.92
N PHE A 67 -1.68 10.17 -0.74
CA PHE A 67 -1.10 10.61 0.52
C PHE A 67 -2.15 11.30 1.35
N PHE A 68 -2.37 10.76 2.56
CA PHE A 68 -3.35 11.29 3.51
C PHE A 68 -2.63 12.02 4.64
N LEU A 69 -3.19 13.14 5.05
CA LEU A 69 -2.69 13.87 6.21
C LEU A 69 -3.88 14.54 6.90
N ASN A 70 -4.00 14.31 8.21
CA ASN A 70 -5.05 14.91 9.03
C ASN A 70 -6.46 14.66 8.46
N GLY A 71 -6.70 13.43 8.03
CA GLY A 71 -8.02 13.02 7.57
C GLY A 71 -8.41 13.47 6.18
N ARG A 72 -7.49 14.03 5.42
CA ARG A 72 -7.77 14.45 4.04
C ARG A 72 -6.72 13.93 3.07
N ILE A 73 -7.11 13.79 1.82
CA ILE A 73 -6.17 13.42 0.76
C ILE A 73 -5.43 14.69 0.33
N VAL A 74 -4.12 14.67 0.50
CA VAL A 74 -3.26 15.78 0.10
C VAL A 74 -2.92 15.68 -1.38
N GLU A 75 -2.61 14.47 -1.83
CA GLU A 75 -2.20 14.23 -3.21
C GLU A 75 -2.53 12.80 -3.62
N PHE A 76 -2.92 12.63 -4.88
CA PHE A 76 -3.19 11.31 -5.44
C PHE A 76 -2.65 11.28 -6.87
N ALA A 77 -1.73 10.37 -7.13
CA ALA A 77 -1.09 10.27 -8.45
C ALA A 77 -0.48 8.89 -8.62
N ASP A 78 0.12 8.63 -9.78
CA ASP A 78 0.85 7.39 -9.95
C ASP A 78 2.00 7.34 -8.93
N THR A 79 2.33 6.14 -8.50
CA THR A 79 3.29 5.93 -7.42
C THR A 79 4.65 6.54 -7.72
N THR A 80 5.14 6.40 -8.95
CA THR A 80 6.43 6.98 -9.31
C THR A 80 6.43 8.49 -9.10
N SER A 81 5.37 9.19 -9.53
CA SER A 81 5.27 10.64 -9.34
C SER A 81 5.24 11.03 -7.87
N ILE A 82 4.48 10.30 -7.06
CA ILE A 82 4.38 10.59 -5.63
C ILE A 82 5.75 10.52 -4.97
N PHE A 83 6.55 9.51 -5.29
CA PHE A 83 7.81 9.26 -4.60
C PHE A 83 9.02 9.93 -5.22
N THR A 84 8.93 10.43 -6.46
CA THR A 84 10.07 11.07 -7.11
C THR A 84 9.86 12.54 -7.40
N ASN A 85 8.61 12.97 -7.64
CA ASN A 85 8.33 14.36 -8.01
C ASN A 85 6.91 14.73 -7.57
N PRO A 86 6.65 14.75 -6.25
CA PRO A 86 5.30 15.09 -5.77
C PRO A 86 4.94 16.53 -6.08
N ALA A 87 3.65 16.77 -6.35
CA ALA A 87 3.15 18.09 -6.68
C ALA A 87 2.98 18.96 -5.44
N GLU A 88 2.72 18.34 -4.29
CA GLU A 88 2.45 19.06 -3.04
C GLU A 88 3.65 19.06 -2.13
N LYS A 89 3.93 20.22 -1.52
CA LYS A 89 5.05 20.33 -0.59
C LYS A 89 4.88 19.42 0.63
N GLU A 90 3.66 19.26 1.11
CA GLU A 90 3.39 18.39 2.25
C GLU A 90 3.80 16.94 1.95
N THR A 91 3.52 16.47 0.73
CA THR A 91 3.92 15.13 0.30
C THR A 91 5.44 15.02 0.25
N GLU A 92 6.09 16.02 -0.34
CA GLU A 92 7.56 16.06 -0.44
C GLU A 92 8.19 16.02 0.93
N ASP A 93 7.69 16.82 1.88
CA ASP A 93 8.24 16.88 3.23
C ASP A 93 8.08 15.55 3.94
N TYR A 94 6.94 14.88 3.78
CA TYR A 94 6.72 13.59 4.41
C TYR A 94 7.68 12.54 3.88
N ILE A 95 7.81 12.47 2.56
CA ILE A 95 8.66 11.46 1.92
C ILE A 95 10.12 11.68 2.24
N SER A 96 10.55 12.94 2.34
CA SER A 96 11.93 13.25 2.67
C SER A 96 12.24 13.14 4.17
N GLY A 97 11.23 12.81 4.99
CA GLY A 97 11.42 12.64 6.41
C GLY A 97 11.39 13.92 7.22
N ARG A 98 10.93 15.02 6.64
CA ARG A 98 10.92 16.31 7.35
C ARG A 98 9.82 16.45 8.39
N PHE A 99 8.85 15.56 8.34
CA PHE A 99 7.81 15.55 9.34
C PHE A 99 8.22 14.82 10.62
N GLY A 100 9.35 14.24 10.64
CA GLY A 100 9.90 13.63 11.84
C GLY A 100 9.25 12.37 12.27
#